data_fb56e87f566b902f686aa7c892f4964e
#
_entry.id   fb56e87f566b902f686aa7c892f4964e
#
_cell.length_a   1.000
_cell.length_b   1.000
_cell.length_c   1.000
_cell.angle_alpha   90.00
_cell.angle_beta   90.00
_cell.angle_gamma   90.00
#
_symmetry.space_group_name_H-M   'P 1'
#
loop_
_entity.id
_entity.type
_entity.pdbx_description
1 polymer ?
#
loop_
_entity_poly.entity_id
_entity_poly.type
_entity_poly.pdbx_seq_one_letter_code
_entity_poly.pdbx_strand_id
1 'polypeptide(L)' 'MLNVVQVAAVMGISRAGAYELVHSEGFPTLKIGSRIVVPKDKLWEWIDANTAQK' A
#
# COMPACT_ATOMS: atom_id res chain seq x y z
N MET A 1 7.75 -3.83 -7.59
CA MET A 1 6.42 -3.36 -7.15
C MET A 1 5.71 -4.46 -6.40
N LEU A 2 4.85 -4.07 -5.47
CA LEU A 2 4.17 -5.02 -4.61
C LEU A 2 2.72 -5.16 -5.04
N ASN A 3 2.19 -6.38 -4.94
CA ASN A 3 0.75 -6.56 -5.11
C ASN A 3 0.07 -6.39 -3.75
N VAL A 4 -1.27 -6.48 -3.75
CA VAL A 4 -2.03 -6.22 -2.51
C VAL A 4 -1.67 -7.22 -1.43
N VAL A 5 -1.47 -8.48 -1.79
CA VAL A 5 -1.11 -9.50 -0.81
C VAL A 5 0.24 -9.19 -0.18
N GLN A 6 1.19 -8.74 -1.01
CA GLN A 6 2.51 -8.38 -0.50
C GLN A 6 2.44 -7.14 0.38
N VAL A 7 1.59 -6.19 0.03
CA VAL A 7 1.40 -5.02 0.88
C VAL A 7 0.86 -5.44 2.24
N ALA A 8 -0.09 -6.38 2.25
CA ALA A 8 -0.63 -6.87 3.50
C ALA A 8 0.46 -7.48 4.37
N ALA A 9 1.36 -8.26 3.74
CA ALA A 9 2.44 -8.88 4.48
C ALA A 9 3.41 -7.85 5.04
N VAL A 10 3.75 -6.85 4.25
CA VAL A 10 4.67 -5.81 4.68
C VAL A 10 4.06 -5.00 5.83
N MET A 11 2.78 -4.70 5.72
CA MET A 11 2.11 -3.88 6.73
C MET A 11 1.69 -4.68 7.95
N GLY A 12 1.67 -6.01 7.83
CA GLY A 12 1.23 -6.84 8.95
C GLY A 12 -0.27 -6.78 9.15
N ILE A 13 -1.04 -6.63 8.09
CA ILE A 13 -2.49 -6.55 8.18
C ILE A 13 -3.13 -7.64 7.32
N SER A 14 -4.43 -7.81 7.47
CA SER A 14 -5.16 -8.80 6.68
C SER A 14 -5.27 -8.32 5.23
N ARG A 15 -5.61 -9.26 4.34
CA ARG A 15 -5.81 -8.91 2.95
C ARG A 15 -6.96 -7.93 2.79
N ALA A 16 -8.03 -8.13 3.54
CA ALA A 16 -9.16 -7.21 3.48
C ALA A 16 -8.73 -5.80 3.86
N GLY A 17 -7.92 -5.68 4.91
CA GLY A 17 -7.40 -4.39 5.30
C GLY A 17 -6.53 -3.77 4.24
N ALA A 18 -5.71 -4.59 3.58
CA ALA A 18 -4.85 -4.08 2.53
C ALA A 18 -5.67 -3.60 1.32
N TYR A 19 -6.72 -4.33 0.97
CA TYR A 19 -7.58 -3.89 -0.12
C TYR A 19 -8.24 -2.55 0.18
N GLU A 20 -8.70 -2.38 1.40
CA GLU A 20 -9.28 -1.10 1.79
C GLU A 20 -8.23 0.01 1.73
N LEU A 21 -7.04 -0.31 2.15
CA LEU A 21 -5.97 0.67 2.18
C LEU A 21 -5.59 1.13 0.78
N VAL A 22 -5.46 0.20 -0.16
CA VAL A 22 -5.05 0.58 -1.51
C VAL A 22 -6.15 1.31 -2.26
N HIS A 23 -7.38 1.24 -1.78
CA HIS A 23 -8.48 1.99 -2.39
C HIS A 23 -8.69 3.33 -1.70
N SER A 24 -7.98 3.62 -0.64
CA SER A 24 -8.14 4.88 0.06
C SER A 24 -7.40 5.98 -0.68
N GLU A 25 -7.89 7.19 -0.52
CA GLU A 25 -7.25 8.33 -1.15
C GLU A 25 -5.89 8.59 -0.52
N GLY A 26 -4.95 8.98 -1.35
CA GLY A 26 -3.64 9.34 -0.86
C GLY A 26 -2.69 8.17 -0.75
N PHE A 27 -3.18 6.95 -0.86
CA PHE A 27 -2.29 5.80 -0.81
C PHE A 27 -1.64 5.61 -2.18
N PRO A 28 -0.32 5.40 -2.25
CA PRO A 28 0.36 5.29 -3.53
C PRO A 28 0.06 3.96 -4.20
N THR A 29 -0.76 3.99 -5.22
CA THR A 29 -1.07 2.81 -6.01
C THR A 29 -0.88 3.10 -7.47
N LEU A 30 -0.60 2.05 -8.23
CA LEU A 30 -0.48 2.14 -9.67
C LEU A 30 -1.38 1.08 -10.27
N LYS A 31 -2.24 1.49 -11.17
CA LYS A 31 -3.16 0.56 -11.79
C LYS A 31 -2.66 0.20 -13.17
N ILE A 32 -2.43 -1.07 -13.40
CA ILE A 32 -1.95 -1.57 -14.69
C ILE A 32 -2.96 -2.60 -15.16
N GLY A 33 -3.74 -2.25 -16.18
CA GLY A 33 -4.80 -3.10 -16.63
C GLY A 33 -5.80 -3.31 -15.50
N SER A 34 -6.04 -4.55 -15.14
CA SER A 34 -6.95 -4.87 -14.04
C SER A 34 -6.20 -5.14 -12.74
N ARG A 35 -4.92 -4.85 -12.71
CA ARG A 35 -4.09 -5.15 -11.55
C ARG A 35 -3.74 -3.87 -10.80
N ILE A 36 -3.70 -3.99 -9.49
CA ILE A 36 -3.28 -2.88 -8.64
C ILE A 36 -1.95 -3.26 -8.02
N VAL A 37 -0.96 -2.42 -8.22
CA VAL A 37 0.37 -2.64 -7.64
C VAL A 37 0.79 -1.38 -6.91
N VAL A 38 1.73 -1.54 -6.00
CA VAL A 38 2.20 -0.44 -5.16
C VAL A 38 3.70 -0.31 -5.36
N PRO A 39 4.19 0.85 -5.82
CA PRO A 39 5.64 1.06 -5.92
C PRO A 39 6.25 0.98 -4.54
N LYS A 40 7.28 0.18 -4.41
CA LYS A 40 7.90 -0.06 -3.12
C LYS A 40 8.40 1.22 -2.47
N ASP A 41 9.06 2.06 -3.25
CA ASP A 41 9.59 3.30 -2.71
C ASP A 41 8.48 4.21 -2.21
N LYS A 42 7.39 4.28 -2.97
CA LYS A 42 6.28 5.12 -2.57
C LYS A 42 5.58 4.57 -1.33
N LEU A 43 5.53 3.26 -1.20
CA LEU A 43 4.96 2.66 -0.02
C LEU A 43 5.75 3.06 1.23
N TRP A 44 7.07 3.00 1.15
CA TRP A 44 7.90 3.40 2.28
C TRP A 44 7.72 4.88 2.61
N GLU A 45 7.62 5.71 1.58
CA GLU A 45 7.37 7.14 1.81
C GLU A 45 6.03 7.36 2.51
N TRP A 46 5.02 6.62 2.07
CA TRP A 46 3.70 6.74 2.66
C TRP A 46 3.71 6.31 4.14
N ILE A 47 4.35 5.20 4.42
CA ILE A 47 4.45 4.71 5.79
C ILE A 47 5.16 5.74 6.66
N ASP A 48 6.24 6.26 6.16
CA ASP A 48 7.02 7.24 6.90
C ASP A 48 6.20 8.49 7.21
N ALA A 49 5.46 8.96 6.21
CA ALA A 49 4.64 10.15 6.39
C ALA A 49 3.52 9.92 7.39
N ASN A 50 3.02 8.70 7.47
CA ASN A 50 1.88 8.41 8.33
C ASN A 50 2.27 7.91 9.70
N THR A 51 3.54 7.64 9.93
CA THR A 51 4.00 7.18 11.23
C THR A 51 5.03 8.11 11.84
N ALA A 52 5.28 9.21 11.20
CA ALA A 52 6.33 10.12 11.65
C ALA A 52 5.80 11.04 12.71
N GLN A 53 5.26 10.47 13.72
CA GLN A 53 4.91 11.33 14.73
C GLN A 53 5.74 11.06 15.86
N LYS A 54 6.16 11.31 16.13
CA LYS A 54 6.90 11.03 17.06
C LYS A 54 7.05 11.70 17.62
#